data_0a2023a88f3d85503d0570d719576645
#
_entry.id   0a2023a88f3d85503d0570d719576645
#
_cell.length_a   1.000
_cell.length_b   1.000
_cell.length_c   1.000
_cell.angle_alpha   90.00
_cell.angle_beta   90.00
_cell.angle_gamma   90.00
#
_symmetry.space_group_name_H-M   'P 1'
#
loop_
_entity.id
_entity.type
_entity.pdbx_description
1 polymer ?
#
loop_
_entity_poly.entity_id
_entity_poly.type
_entity_poly.pdbx_seq_one_letter_code
_entity_poly.pdbx_strand_id
1 'polypeptide(L)'
;MKLGFIGAGNMAQAMIGGILAKGIVKKDEIIASAATQKTIDKVSEEFGVNVTLDNTEVAKADIVFLAVKPVYYQEVIDEIKSVVNENQIIISVAAGKSVEWVENAFGGEKKIVRIMPNTPALVGEAVTAICPNKNVSDEEKKVVSELLSSFGIAQFINENIMDAVIAVSGSSPAYVFMFIEAMADAAVAEGMPRAQAYQFAAQSVLGSETGKHPGELKDMVCSPAGTTIEAVKVLEEKGFRSSVIEAMSACADKSRNM
;
A
#
# COMPACT_ATOMS: atom_id res chain seq x y z
N MET A 1 8.80 9.74 -19.76
CA MET A 1 9.01 8.48 -19.00
C MET A 1 7.74 7.67 -19.05
N LYS A 2 7.79 6.47 -19.60
CA LYS A 2 6.60 5.61 -19.73
C LYS A 2 6.48 4.67 -18.54
N LEU A 3 5.27 4.57 -17.99
CA LEU A 3 4.95 3.67 -16.89
C LEU A 3 4.03 2.54 -17.39
N GLY A 4 4.37 1.32 -17.04
CA GLY A 4 3.58 0.13 -17.34
C GLY A 4 3.04 -0.51 -16.06
N PHE A 5 1.76 -0.87 -16.04
CA PHE A 5 1.13 -1.57 -14.94
C PHE A 5 0.60 -2.91 -15.41
N ILE A 6 1.27 -4.00 -15.04
CA ILE A 6 0.79 -5.36 -15.30
C ILE A 6 -0.09 -5.79 -14.14
N GLY A 7 -1.40 -5.83 -14.40
CA GLY A 7 -2.44 -5.95 -13.40
C GLY A 7 -3.03 -4.59 -13.00
N ALA A 8 -4.29 -4.37 -13.36
CA ALA A 8 -5.02 -3.14 -13.09
C ALA A 8 -6.06 -3.30 -11.96
N GLY A 9 -5.65 -3.96 -10.86
CA GLY A 9 -6.45 -4.11 -9.64
C GLY A 9 -6.51 -2.82 -8.80
N ASN A 10 -7.18 -2.88 -7.64
CA ASN A 10 -7.39 -1.71 -6.77
C ASN A 10 -6.09 -0.97 -6.43
N MET A 11 -5.01 -1.69 -6.11
CA MET A 11 -3.73 -1.07 -5.78
C MET A 11 -3.09 -0.37 -6.98
N ALA A 12 -3.13 -0.98 -8.16
CA ALA A 12 -2.65 -0.34 -9.38
C ALA A 12 -3.46 0.92 -9.71
N GLN A 13 -4.79 0.86 -9.57
CA GLN A 13 -5.67 2.01 -9.79
C GLN A 13 -5.36 3.15 -8.80
N ALA A 14 -5.12 2.84 -7.52
CA ALA A 14 -4.72 3.82 -6.52
C ALA A 14 -3.38 4.51 -6.87
N MET A 15 -2.37 3.73 -7.28
CA MET A 15 -1.08 4.25 -7.72
C MET A 15 -1.20 5.12 -8.98
N ILE A 16 -1.94 4.66 -10.00
CA ILE A 16 -2.20 5.42 -11.24
C ILE A 16 -2.87 6.74 -10.91
N GLY A 17 -3.92 6.72 -10.08
CA GLY A 17 -4.65 7.92 -9.67
C GLY A 17 -3.76 8.93 -8.95
N GLY A 18 -2.94 8.49 -7.99
CA GLY A 18 -2.01 9.34 -7.26
C GLY A 18 -0.94 9.97 -8.17
N ILE A 19 -0.33 9.17 -9.04
CA ILE A 19 0.68 9.62 -10.00
C ILE A 19 0.12 10.69 -10.96
N LEU A 20 -1.09 10.46 -11.49
CA LEU A 20 -1.77 11.40 -12.37
C LEU A 20 -2.19 12.69 -11.64
N ALA A 21 -2.70 12.58 -10.42
CA ALA A 21 -3.12 13.72 -9.61
C ALA A 21 -1.96 14.67 -9.27
N LYS A 22 -0.73 14.13 -9.11
CA LYS A 22 0.49 14.93 -8.91
C LYS A 22 1.12 15.42 -10.22
N GLY A 23 0.65 14.96 -11.38
CA GLY A 23 1.15 15.39 -12.68
C GLY A 23 2.59 14.96 -12.98
N ILE A 24 3.08 13.87 -12.37
CA ILE A 24 4.44 13.36 -12.56
C ILE A 24 4.64 12.85 -13.98
N VAL A 25 3.62 12.18 -14.51
CA VAL A 25 3.55 11.75 -15.90
C VAL A 25 2.18 12.07 -16.48
N LYS A 26 2.08 12.14 -17.81
CA LYS A 26 0.82 12.34 -18.51
C LYS A 26 0.11 10.99 -18.66
N LYS A 27 -1.21 11.04 -18.84
CA LYS A 27 -2.05 9.84 -19.02
C LYS A 27 -1.66 8.99 -20.24
N ASP A 28 -1.17 9.62 -21.31
CA ASP A 28 -0.68 8.94 -22.52
C ASP A 28 0.70 8.28 -22.33
N GLU A 29 1.39 8.58 -21.24
CA GLU A 29 2.65 7.93 -20.84
C GLU A 29 2.41 6.71 -19.93
N ILE A 30 1.16 6.40 -19.57
CA ILE A 30 0.80 5.23 -18.78
C ILE A 30 0.11 4.20 -19.66
N ILE A 31 0.51 2.94 -19.52
CA ILE A 31 -0.16 1.78 -20.11
C ILE A 31 -0.43 0.73 -19.04
N ALA A 32 -1.63 0.17 -19.01
CA ALA A 32 -2.02 -0.85 -18.04
C ALA A 32 -2.62 -2.08 -18.72
N SER A 33 -2.33 -3.27 -18.17
CA SER A 33 -2.98 -4.52 -18.59
C SER A 33 -3.81 -5.13 -17.48
N ALA A 34 -4.78 -5.94 -17.86
CA ALA A 34 -5.55 -6.79 -16.95
C ALA A 34 -6.02 -8.06 -17.66
N ALA A 35 -6.40 -9.07 -16.86
CA ALA A 35 -6.88 -10.34 -17.38
C ALA A 35 -8.26 -10.28 -18.06
N THR A 36 -9.04 -9.20 -17.89
CA THR A 36 -10.40 -9.12 -18.41
C THR A 36 -10.68 -7.77 -19.09
N GLN A 37 -11.44 -7.80 -20.19
CA GLN A 37 -11.91 -6.60 -20.91
C GLN A 37 -12.62 -5.63 -19.96
N LYS A 38 -13.51 -6.13 -19.11
CA LYS A 38 -14.24 -5.32 -18.14
C LYS A 38 -13.32 -4.47 -17.24
N THR A 39 -12.18 -5.02 -16.82
CA THR A 39 -11.25 -4.29 -15.96
C THR A 39 -10.51 -3.21 -16.73
N ILE A 40 -10.05 -3.48 -17.95
CA ILE A 40 -9.35 -2.49 -18.75
C ILE A 40 -10.30 -1.37 -19.22
N ASP A 41 -11.55 -1.68 -19.57
CA ASP A 41 -12.56 -0.68 -19.93
C ASP A 41 -12.79 0.30 -18.77
N LYS A 42 -12.98 -0.24 -17.54
CA LYS A 42 -13.12 0.58 -16.33
C LYS A 42 -11.90 1.50 -16.11
N VAL A 43 -10.69 0.97 -16.23
CA VAL A 43 -9.47 1.75 -16.01
C VAL A 43 -9.29 2.83 -17.06
N SER A 44 -9.58 2.52 -18.32
CA SER A 44 -9.55 3.49 -19.41
C SER A 44 -10.58 4.60 -19.22
N GLU A 45 -11.79 4.27 -18.80
CA GLU A 45 -12.87 5.24 -18.54
C GLU A 45 -12.53 6.13 -17.34
N GLU A 46 -12.00 5.55 -16.24
CA GLU A 46 -11.74 6.27 -15.02
C GLU A 46 -10.51 7.19 -15.10
N PHE A 47 -9.41 6.71 -15.71
CA PHE A 47 -8.12 7.42 -15.70
C PHE A 47 -7.74 8.00 -17.09
N GLY A 48 -8.34 7.52 -18.16
CA GLY A 48 -8.01 7.93 -19.53
C GLY A 48 -6.61 7.52 -19.98
N VAL A 49 -6.02 6.47 -19.37
CA VAL A 49 -4.70 5.90 -19.72
C VAL A 49 -4.83 4.86 -20.82
N ASN A 50 -3.71 4.51 -21.45
CA ASN A 50 -3.69 3.42 -22.43
C ASN A 50 -3.91 2.08 -21.73
N VAL A 51 -4.64 1.18 -22.38
CA VAL A 51 -4.96 -0.14 -21.84
C VAL A 51 -4.80 -1.22 -22.90
N THR A 52 -4.44 -2.44 -22.45
CA THR A 52 -4.29 -3.61 -23.32
C THR A 52 -4.59 -4.90 -22.53
N LEU A 53 -4.81 -6.02 -23.25
CA LEU A 53 -4.83 -7.36 -22.66
C LEU A 53 -3.47 -8.07 -22.76
N ASP A 54 -2.50 -7.46 -23.43
CA ASP A 54 -1.16 -8.02 -23.68
C ASP A 54 -0.13 -7.44 -22.71
N ASN A 55 0.35 -8.28 -21.79
CA ASN A 55 1.38 -7.90 -20.81
C ASN A 55 2.72 -7.54 -21.49
N THR A 56 3.00 -8.10 -22.66
CA THR A 56 4.26 -7.85 -23.38
C THR A 56 4.33 -6.42 -23.93
N GLU A 57 3.20 -5.81 -24.26
CA GLU A 57 3.14 -4.39 -24.63
C GLU A 57 3.46 -3.49 -23.43
N VAL A 58 2.89 -3.81 -22.26
CA VAL A 58 3.14 -3.09 -21.01
C VAL A 58 4.58 -3.21 -20.58
N ALA A 59 5.18 -4.38 -20.77
CA ALA A 59 6.57 -4.69 -20.42
C ALA A 59 7.61 -3.87 -21.20
N LYS A 60 7.23 -3.09 -22.22
CA LYS A 60 8.12 -2.18 -22.99
C LYS A 60 8.29 -0.80 -22.32
N ALA A 61 7.57 -0.51 -21.23
CA ALA A 61 7.67 0.76 -20.51
C ALA A 61 9.00 0.91 -19.78
N ASP A 62 9.41 2.15 -19.46
CA ASP A 62 10.67 2.44 -18.75
C ASP A 62 10.63 1.89 -17.32
N ILE A 63 9.48 1.99 -16.65
CA ILE A 63 9.22 1.43 -15.32
C ILE A 63 7.98 0.54 -15.40
N VAL A 64 8.11 -0.72 -14.97
CA VAL A 64 7.05 -1.73 -15.04
C VAL A 64 6.65 -2.16 -13.65
N PHE A 65 5.40 -1.90 -13.27
CA PHE A 65 4.81 -2.35 -12.02
C PHE A 65 4.18 -3.74 -12.22
N LEU A 66 4.65 -4.73 -11.46
CA LEU A 66 4.01 -6.04 -11.35
C LEU A 66 2.95 -5.97 -10.25
N ALA A 67 1.72 -5.66 -10.62
CA ALA A 67 0.61 -5.43 -9.69
C ALA A 67 -0.49 -6.51 -9.76
N VAL A 68 -0.11 -7.72 -10.19
CA VAL A 68 -0.96 -8.91 -10.15
C VAL A 68 -0.88 -9.60 -8.78
N LYS A 69 -1.80 -10.52 -8.49
CA LYS A 69 -1.72 -11.34 -7.27
C LYS A 69 -0.46 -12.21 -7.27
N PRO A 70 0.15 -12.48 -6.10
CA PRO A 70 1.40 -13.23 -6.00
C PRO A 70 1.39 -14.60 -6.68
N VAL A 71 0.24 -15.25 -6.74
CA VAL A 71 0.06 -16.56 -7.40
C VAL A 71 0.32 -16.53 -8.91
N TYR A 72 0.12 -15.39 -9.56
CA TYR A 72 0.32 -15.23 -11.01
C TYR A 72 1.71 -14.68 -11.38
N TYR A 73 2.59 -14.40 -10.39
CA TYR A 73 3.88 -13.77 -10.66
C TYR A 73 4.77 -14.58 -11.60
N GLN A 74 4.87 -15.89 -11.37
CA GLN A 74 5.73 -16.74 -12.22
C GLN A 74 5.24 -16.76 -13.67
N GLU A 75 3.95 -16.95 -13.88
CA GLU A 75 3.33 -16.95 -15.20
C GLU A 75 3.56 -15.62 -15.94
N VAL A 76 3.28 -14.50 -15.28
CA VAL A 76 3.48 -13.17 -15.86
C VAL A 76 4.95 -12.88 -16.14
N ILE A 77 5.86 -13.24 -15.23
CA ILE A 77 7.30 -13.06 -15.48
C ILE A 77 7.76 -13.92 -16.66
N ASP A 78 7.32 -15.17 -16.77
CA ASP A 78 7.67 -16.05 -17.88
C ASP A 78 7.19 -15.50 -19.23
N GLU A 79 6.02 -14.83 -19.26
CA GLU A 79 5.49 -14.17 -20.44
C GLU A 79 6.34 -12.96 -20.87
N ILE A 80 6.81 -12.13 -19.92
CA ILE A 80 7.43 -10.84 -20.24
C ILE A 80 8.97 -10.85 -20.20
N LYS A 81 9.62 -11.86 -19.59
CA LYS A 81 11.08 -11.84 -19.33
C LYS A 81 11.96 -11.69 -20.58
N SER A 82 11.46 -12.12 -21.73
CA SER A 82 12.16 -11.97 -23.01
C SER A 82 12.04 -10.55 -23.61
N VAL A 83 11.07 -9.78 -23.15
CA VAL A 83 10.81 -8.40 -23.61
C VAL A 83 11.50 -7.38 -22.71
N VAL A 84 11.58 -7.66 -21.41
CA VAL A 84 12.19 -6.77 -20.41
C VAL A 84 13.70 -6.72 -20.60
N ASN A 85 14.25 -5.52 -20.80
CA ASN A 85 15.69 -5.30 -20.93
C ASN A 85 16.33 -4.79 -19.61
N GLU A 86 17.66 -4.61 -19.62
CA GLU A 86 18.46 -4.24 -18.45
C GLU A 86 18.30 -2.79 -18.00
N ASN A 87 17.78 -1.91 -18.86
CA ASN A 87 17.62 -0.50 -18.55
C ASN A 87 16.30 -0.19 -17.79
N GLN A 88 15.37 -1.11 -17.86
CA GLN A 88 14.05 -0.95 -17.24
C GLN A 88 14.07 -1.24 -15.75
N ILE A 89 13.23 -0.54 -14.99
CA ILE A 89 13.03 -0.79 -13.57
C ILE A 89 11.75 -1.62 -13.40
N ILE A 90 11.88 -2.76 -12.73
CA ILE A 90 10.74 -3.61 -12.38
C ILE A 90 10.36 -3.34 -10.94
N ILE A 91 9.14 -2.86 -10.72
CA ILE A 91 8.57 -2.61 -9.38
C ILE A 91 7.62 -3.74 -9.01
N SER A 92 7.99 -4.51 -8.00
CA SER A 92 7.18 -5.63 -7.47
C SER A 92 6.35 -5.19 -6.28
N VAL A 93 5.03 -5.45 -6.33
CA VAL A 93 4.05 -5.09 -5.27
C VAL A 93 3.59 -6.31 -4.46
N ALA A 94 4.15 -7.51 -4.74
CA ALA A 94 3.68 -8.76 -4.15
C ALA A 94 4.15 -8.99 -2.72
N ALA A 95 3.21 -9.29 -1.82
CA ALA A 95 3.55 -9.91 -0.54
C ALA A 95 4.14 -11.32 -0.77
N GLY A 96 5.10 -11.72 0.08
CA GLY A 96 5.71 -13.05 0.02
C GLY A 96 6.68 -13.29 -1.13
N LYS A 97 6.98 -12.28 -1.97
CA LYS A 97 7.97 -12.38 -3.05
C LYS A 97 9.14 -11.45 -2.76
N SER A 98 10.30 -12.03 -2.38
CA SER A 98 11.51 -11.26 -2.11
C SER A 98 12.13 -10.67 -3.39
N VAL A 99 13.01 -9.69 -3.22
CA VAL A 99 13.83 -9.15 -4.31
C VAL A 99 14.59 -10.27 -5.02
N GLU A 100 15.26 -11.13 -4.25
CA GLU A 100 16.00 -12.29 -4.79
C GLU A 100 15.10 -13.25 -5.57
N TRP A 101 13.89 -13.52 -5.05
CA TRP A 101 12.92 -14.36 -5.76
C TRP A 101 12.56 -13.78 -7.13
N VAL A 102 12.30 -12.46 -7.20
CA VAL A 102 11.95 -11.78 -8.46
C VAL A 102 13.15 -11.77 -9.42
N GLU A 103 14.37 -11.50 -8.94
CA GLU A 103 15.60 -11.57 -9.75
C GLU A 103 15.79 -12.94 -10.38
N ASN A 104 15.66 -14.00 -9.57
CA ASN A 104 15.78 -15.39 -10.03
C ASN A 104 14.71 -15.75 -11.06
N ALA A 105 13.48 -15.30 -10.88
CA ALA A 105 12.39 -15.56 -11.81
C ALA A 105 12.62 -14.90 -13.19
N PHE A 106 13.23 -13.70 -13.23
CA PHE A 106 13.65 -13.06 -14.48
C PHE A 106 14.90 -13.69 -15.10
N GLY A 107 15.63 -14.53 -14.38
CA GLY A 107 16.79 -15.27 -14.87
C GLY A 107 18.05 -14.43 -15.09
N GLY A 108 18.21 -13.30 -14.39
CA GLY A 108 19.41 -12.48 -14.53
C GLY A 108 19.36 -11.13 -13.85
N GLU A 109 20.42 -10.35 -14.06
CA GLU A 109 20.61 -9.03 -13.45
C GLU A 109 19.61 -8.01 -14.00
N LYS A 110 18.48 -7.85 -13.32
CA LYS A 110 17.48 -6.81 -13.58
C LYS A 110 17.49 -5.77 -12.47
N LYS A 111 17.00 -4.56 -12.76
CA LYS A 111 16.77 -3.53 -11.75
C LYS A 111 15.42 -3.82 -11.08
N ILE A 112 15.46 -4.37 -9.88
CA ILE A 112 14.26 -4.77 -9.13
C ILE A 112 14.08 -3.84 -7.93
N VAL A 113 12.87 -3.34 -7.78
CA VAL A 113 12.42 -2.61 -6.59
C VAL A 113 11.21 -3.31 -6.02
N ARG A 114 11.34 -3.89 -4.85
CA ARG A 114 10.20 -4.40 -4.08
C ARG A 114 9.57 -3.27 -3.31
N ILE A 115 8.26 -3.10 -3.43
CA ILE A 115 7.51 -2.10 -2.66
C ILE A 115 6.37 -2.75 -1.88
N MET A 116 5.98 -2.08 -0.79
CA MET A 116 4.80 -2.45 -0.02
C MET A 116 3.98 -1.20 0.28
N PRO A 117 3.08 -0.81 -0.62
CA PRO A 117 2.08 0.23 -0.36
C PRO A 117 0.93 -0.32 0.48
N ASN A 118 0.03 0.55 0.94
CA ASN A 118 -1.18 0.17 1.63
C ASN A 118 -2.43 0.83 1.03
N THR A 119 -3.62 0.39 1.44
CA THR A 119 -4.91 0.84 0.88
C THR A 119 -5.20 2.34 1.00
N PRO A 120 -4.69 3.10 1.99
CA PRO A 120 -4.83 4.55 2.00
C PRO A 120 -4.26 5.28 0.77
N ALA A 121 -3.52 4.60 -0.12
CA ALA A 121 -3.15 5.11 -1.44
C ALA A 121 -4.35 5.62 -2.26
N LEU A 122 -5.53 5.05 -2.04
CA LEU A 122 -6.79 5.48 -2.68
C LEU A 122 -7.16 6.94 -2.36
N VAL A 123 -6.69 7.47 -1.25
CA VAL A 123 -6.96 8.84 -0.79
C VAL A 123 -5.67 9.68 -0.71
N GLY A 124 -4.57 9.19 -1.26
CA GLY A 124 -3.30 9.91 -1.28
C GLY A 124 -2.51 9.87 0.05
N GLU A 125 -2.89 8.99 0.97
CA GLU A 125 -2.32 8.89 2.33
C GLU A 125 -1.66 7.52 2.58
N ALA A 126 -1.05 6.93 1.56
CA ALA A 126 -0.31 5.70 1.71
C ALA A 126 0.97 5.87 2.53
N VAL A 127 1.43 4.78 3.12
CA VAL A 127 2.83 4.60 3.44
C VAL A 127 3.38 3.45 2.59
N THR A 128 4.45 3.72 1.84
CA THR A 128 5.06 2.76 0.92
C THR A 128 6.50 2.46 1.34
N ALA A 129 6.78 1.21 1.67
CA ALA A 129 8.15 0.74 1.85
C ALA A 129 8.81 0.47 0.50
N ILE A 130 10.11 0.78 0.37
CA ILE A 130 10.90 0.63 -0.85
C ILE A 130 12.15 -0.18 -0.55
N CYS A 131 12.35 -1.30 -1.26
CA CYS A 131 13.54 -2.14 -1.20
C CYS A 131 14.11 -2.33 -2.61
N PRO A 132 15.07 -1.50 -3.05
CA PRO A 132 15.75 -1.70 -4.33
C PRO A 132 16.84 -2.76 -4.19
N ASN A 133 17.12 -3.49 -5.29
CA ASN A 133 18.34 -4.28 -5.38
C ASN A 133 19.57 -3.42 -5.70
N LYS A 134 20.74 -4.06 -5.73
CA LYS A 134 22.04 -3.41 -6.00
C LYS A 134 22.18 -2.80 -7.42
N ASN A 135 21.32 -3.24 -8.37
CA ASN A 135 21.39 -2.81 -9.76
C ASN A 135 20.65 -1.48 -10.02
N VAL A 136 19.86 -1.00 -9.05
CA VAL A 136 19.16 0.29 -9.13
C VAL A 136 20.09 1.40 -8.68
N SER A 137 20.41 2.35 -9.56
CA SER A 137 21.27 3.50 -9.25
C SER A 137 20.61 4.50 -8.28
N ASP A 138 21.40 5.39 -7.71
CA ASP A 138 20.87 6.39 -6.76
C ASP A 138 19.97 7.43 -7.45
N GLU A 139 20.21 7.71 -8.74
CA GLU A 139 19.34 8.54 -9.57
C GLU A 139 17.99 7.87 -9.79
N GLU A 140 18.00 6.57 -10.10
CA GLU A 140 16.78 5.79 -10.29
C GLU A 140 15.98 5.63 -8.98
N LYS A 141 16.67 5.46 -7.84
CA LYS A 141 16.02 5.47 -6.52
C LYS A 141 15.25 6.78 -6.26
N LYS A 142 15.81 7.93 -6.66
CA LYS A 142 15.12 9.22 -6.55
C LYS A 142 13.84 9.25 -7.38
N VAL A 143 13.92 8.81 -8.63
CA VAL A 143 12.74 8.72 -9.53
C VAL A 143 11.66 7.81 -8.93
N VAL A 144 12.05 6.63 -8.45
CA VAL A 144 11.12 5.69 -7.81
C VAL A 144 10.50 6.31 -6.55
N SER A 145 11.30 6.95 -5.71
CA SER A 145 10.82 7.62 -4.50
C SER A 145 9.82 8.73 -4.82
N GLU A 146 10.09 9.54 -5.83
CA GLU A 146 9.18 10.61 -6.29
C GLU A 146 7.85 10.04 -6.78
N LEU A 147 7.89 9.00 -7.62
CA LEU A 147 6.69 8.30 -8.10
C LEU A 147 5.85 7.77 -6.94
N LEU A 148 6.48 7.09 -5.98
CA LEU A 148 5.76 6.45 -4.87
C LEU A 148 5.28 7.46 -3.83
N SER A 149 5.93 8.62 -3.71
CA SER A 149 5.48 9.73 -2.86
C SER A 149 4.29 10.49 -3.43
N SER A 150 3.85 10.16 -4.63
CA SER A 150 2.69 10.81 -5.25
C SER A 150 1.34 10.44 -4.61
N PHE A 151 1.30 9.32 -3.92
CA PHE A 151 0.07 8.84 -3.26
C PHE A 151 0.24 8.60 -1.74
N GLY A 152 1.21 9.30 -1.12
CA GLY A 152 1.47 9.24 0.33
C GLY A 152 2.93 9.49 0.64
N ILE A 153 3.44 8.84 1.68
CA ILE A 153 4.87 8.85 2.03
C ILE A 153 5.55 7.58 1.51
N ALA A 154 6.82 7.71 1.10
CA ALA A 154 7.61 6.58 0.62
C ALA A 154 8.97 6.55 1.35
N GLN A 155 9.36 5.38 1.86
CA GLN A 155 10.58 5.23 2.65
C GLN A 155 11.39 4.01 2.22
N PHE A 156 12.70 4.21 2.04
CA PHE A 156 13.63 3.10 1.84
C PHE A 156 13.82 2.34 3.15
N ILE A 157 13.73 1.03 3.06
CA ILE A 157 13.95 0.13 4.20
C ILE A 157 14.87 -1.03 3.79
N ASN A 158 15.41 -1.72 4.78
CA ASN A 158 16.04 -3.01 4.54
C ASN A 158 14.94 -4.08 4.40
N GLU A 159 15.10 -5.01 3.45
CA GLU A 159 14.08 -6.03 3.16
C GLU A 159 13.77 -6.93 4.36
N ASN A 160 14.73 -7.14 5.27
CA ASN A 160 14.55 -7.97 6.47
C ASN A 160 13.45 -7.49 7.44
N ILE A 161 13.02 -6.22 7.33
CA ILE A 161 11.90 -5.70 8.14
C ILE A 161 10.58 -5.64 7.37
N MET A 162 10.51 -6.16 6.13
CA MET A 162 9.32 -6.08 5.29
C MET A 162 8.09 -6.75 5.94
N ASP A 163 8.26 -7.84 6.68
CA ASP A 163 7.15 -8.50 7.37
C ASP A 163 6.57 -7.63 8.50
N ALA A 164 7.43 -6.87 9.18
CA ALA A 164 6.97 -5.87 10.14
C ALA A 164 6.20 -4.72 9.45
N VAL A 165 6.66 -4.27 8.29
CA VAL A 165 5.92 -3.27 7.49
C VAL A 165 4.55 -3.80 7.07
N ILE A 166 4.45 -5.05 6.62
CA ILE A 166 3.16 -5.67 6.27
C ILE A 166 2.21 -5.67 7.46
N ALA A 167 2.70 -6.03 8.65
CA ALA A 167 1.89 -6.03 9.86
C ALA A 167 1.47 -4.62 10.31
N VAL A 168 2.41 -3.64 10.24
CA VAL A 168 2.17 -2.26 10.71
C VAL A 168 1.33 -1.45 9.72
N SER A 169 1.64 -1.47 8.43
CA SER A 169 1.00 -0.58 7.45
C SER A 169 0.14 -1.30 6.43
N GLY A 170 0.53 -2.51 6.02
CA GLY A 170 -0.24 -3.29 5.05
C GLY A 170 -1.58 -3.76 5.60
N SER A 171 -1.60 -4.23 6.83
CA SER A 171 -2.78 -4.85 7.46
C SER A 171 -3.53 -3.95 8.43
N SER A 172 -2.86 -2.96 9.04
CA SER A 172 -3.48 -2.08 10.05
C SER A 172 -4.70 -1.29 9.58
N PRO A 173 -4.89 -0.94 8.30
CA PRO A 173 -6.17 -0.33 7.88
C PRO A 173 -7.39 -1.15 8.30
N ALA A 174 -7.31 -2.49 8.26
CA ALA A 174 -8.39 -3.36 8.73
C ALA A 174 -8.63 -3.20 10.25
N TYR A 175 -7.58 -3.07 11.06
CA TYR A 175 -7.70 -2.89 12.50
C TYR A 175 -8.33 -1.53 12.84
N VAL A 176 -7.96 -0.50 12.09
CA VAL A 176 -8.53 0.86 12.22
C VAL A 176 -10.01 0.83 11.86
N PHE A 177 -10.42 0.12 10.81
CA PHE A 177 -11.83 -0.02 10.46
C PHE A 177 -12.63 -0.73 11.55
N MET A 178 -12.10 -1.82 12.13
CA MET A 178 -12.73 -2.49 13.29
C MET A 178 -12.85 -1.56 14.50
N PHE A 179 -11.84 -0.73 14.75
CA PHE A 179 -11.88 0.27 15.83
C PHE A 179 -12.96 1.33 15.57
N ILE A 180 -13.08 1.84 14.35
CA ILE A 180 -14.14 2.78 13.95
C ILE A 180 -15.53 2.14 14.10
N GLU A 181 -15.70 0.88 13.70
CA GLU A 181 -16.96 0.15 13.87
C GLU A 181 -17.33 0.02 15.36
N ALA A 182 -16.38 -0.37 16.21
CA ALA A 182 -16.61 -0.50 17.64
C ALA A 182 -17.01 0.83 18.29
N MET A 183 -16.35 1.93 17.92
CA MET A 183 -16.72 3.28 18.37
C MET A 183 -18.13 3.67 17.91
N ALA A 184 -18.48 3.38 16.67
CA ALA A 184 -19.79 3.68 16.11
C ALA A 184 -20.90 2.84 16.79
N ASP A 185 -20.62 1.57 17.09
CA ASP A 185 -21.56 0.69 17.81
C ASP A 185 -21.82 1.20 19.23
N ALA A 186 -20.76 1.60 19.94
CA ALA A 186 -20.92 2.20 21.27
C ALA A 186 -21.73 3.49 21.21
N ALA A 187 -21.46 4.37 20.25
CA ALA A 187 -22.21 5.62 20.07
C ALA A 187 -23.71 5.37 19.79
N VAL A 188 -24.02 4.32 19.00
CA VAL A 188 -25.42 3.93 18.76
C VAL A 188 -26.08 3.40 20.03
N ALA A 189 -25.37 2.62 20.85
CA ALA A 189 -25.86 2.16 22.14
C ALA A 189 -26.21 3.32 23.10
N GLU A 190 -25.48 4.44 22.98
CA GLU A 190 -25.73 5.69 23.71
C GLU A 190 -26.77 6.61 23.03
N GLY A 191 -27.43 6.13 21.95
CA GLY A 191 -28.56 6.82 21.30
C GLY A 191 -28.19 7.67 20.07
N MET A 192 -26.94 7.63 19.59
CA MET A 192 -26.55 8.35 18.37
C MET A 192 -27.09 7.64 17.12
N PRO A 193 -27.68 8.34 16.13
CA PRO A 193 -28.06 7.74 14.86
C PRO A 193 -26.87 7.12 14.12
N ARG A 194 -27.03 5.92 13.56
CA ARG A 194 -25.96 5.10 12.93
C ARG A 194 -25.09 5.91 11.94
N ALA A 195 -25.70 6.68 11.05
CA ALA A 195 -24.98 7.46 10.05
C ALA A 195 -24.08 8.50 10.70
N GLN A 196 -24.55 9.18 11.74
CA GLN A 196 -23.73 10.14 12.50
C GLN A 196 -22.64 9.44 13.29
N ALA A 197 -22.93 8.28 13.90
CA ALA A 197 -21.95 7.50 14.66
C ALA A 197 -20.71 7.17 13.83
N TYR A 198 -20.88 6.69 12.59
CA TYR A 198 -19.75 6.45 11.68
C TYR A 198 -18.98 7.73 11.32
N GLN A 199 -19.68 8.83 11.05
CA GLN A 199 -19.02 10.09 10.72
C GLN A 199 -18.17 10.61 11.90
N PHE A 200 -18.71 10.60 13.11
CA PHE A 200 -17.98 11.03 14.31
C PHE A 200 -16.80 10.12 14.60
N ALA A 201 -16.97 8.79 14.55
CA ALA A 201 -15.91 7.83 14.80
C ALA A 201 -14.77 7.97 13.79
N ALA A 202 -15.09 7.99 12.49
CA ALA A 202 -14.09 8.11 11.43
C ALA A 202 -13.31 9.43 11.50
N GLN A 203 -14.02 10.56 11.72
CA GLN A 203 -13.38 11.88 11.82
C GLN A 203 -12.50 11.99 13.07
N SER A 204 -12.89 11.36 14.19
CA SER A 204 -12.07 11.33 15.40
C SER A 204 -10.75 10.60 15.19
N VAL A 205 -10.77 9.47 14.48
CA VAL A 205 -9.54 8.75 14.14
C VAL A 205 -8.67 9.57 13.19
N LEU A 206 -9.24 10.14 12.13
CA LEU A 206 -8.52 10.97 11.16
C LEU A 206 -7.84 12.17 11.84
N GLY A 207 -8.52 12.84 12.75
CA GLY A 207 -8.02 14.04 13.45
C GLY A 207 -7.02 13.74 14.57
N SER A 208 -6.74 12.48 14.89
CA SER A 208 -5.83 12.12 15.99
C SER A 208 -4.36 12.14 15.61
N GLU A 209 -4.01 12.24 14.32
CA GLU A 209 -2.62 12.34 13.85
C GLU A 209 -2.18 13.81 13.81
N THR A 210 -1.18 14.18 14.60
CA THR A 210 -0.66 15.56 14.72
C THR A 210 0.87 15.64 14.64
N GLY A 211 1.55 14.53 14.30
CA GLY A 211 3.01 14.44 14.21
C GLY A 211 3.75 14.43 15.55
N LYS A 212 3.02 14.44 16.68
CA LYS A 212 3.60 14.34 18.03
C LYS A 212 3.67 12.88 18.50
N HIS A 213 4.42 12.66 19.59
CA HIS A 213 4.52 11.34 20.21
C HIS A 213 3.14 10.87 20.71
N PRO A 214 2.66 9.65 20.33
CA PRO A 214 1.31 9.18 20.69
C PRO A 214 0.99 9.20 22.18
N GLY A 215 1.98 8.91 23.04
CA GLY A 215 1.83 8.98 24.51
C GLY A 215 1.55 10.41 24.98
N GLU A 216 2.24 11.43 24.43
CA GLU A 216 1.99 12.83 24.73
C GLU A 216 0.57 13.24 24.32
N LEU A 217 0.17 12.85 23.10
CA LEU A 217 -1.18 13.14 22.60
C LEU A 217 -2.27 12.51 23.47
N LYS A 218 -2.09 11.25 23.88
CA LYS A 218 -2.99 10.59 24.81
C LYS A 218 -3.11 11.37 26.14
N ASP A 219 -1.99 11.77 26.71
CA ASP A 219 -1.96 12.48 28.00
C ASP A 219 -2.61 13.86 27.89
N MET A 220 -2.47 14.55 26.75
CA MET A 220 -3.14 15.84 26.51
C MET A 220 -4.68 15.74 26.53
N VAL A 221 -5.24 14.60 26.14
CA VAL A 221 -6.70 14.36 26.13
C VAL A 221 -7.20 13.85 27.48
N CYS A 222 -6.32 13.23 28.29
CA CYS A 222 -6.65 12.63 29.58
C CYS A 222 -6.55 13.65 30.72
N SER A 223 -7.60 14.43 30.96
CA SER A 223 -7.66 15.31 32.13
C SER A 223 -7.79 14.50 33.44
N PRO A 224 -7.25 15.03 34.58
CA PRO A 224 -7.41 14.39 35.89
C PRO A 224 -8.87 14.16 36.25
N ALA A 225 -9.24 12.92 36.63
CA ALA A 225 -10.59 12.48 36.96
C ALA A 225 -11.62 12.69 35.82
N GLY A 226 -11.18 12.89 34.57
CA GLY A 226 -12.04 13.11 33.41
C GLY A 226 -12.60 11.80 32.84
N THR A 227 -13.55 11.93 31.91
CA THR A 227 -14.18 10.78 31.24
C THR A 227 -13.20 9.98 30.40
N THR A 228 -12.22 10.66 29.78
CA THR A 228 -11.23 9.99 28.90
C THR A 228 -10.31 9.05 29.68
N ILE A 229 -9.81 9.47 30.87
CA ILE A 229 -8.92 8.59 31.64
C ILE A 229 -9.65 7.36 32.19
N GLU A 230 -10.94 7.44 32.50
CA GLU A 230 -11.76 6.27 32.88
C GLU A 230 -11.94 5.31 31.70
N ALA A 231 -12.16 5.82 30.48
CA ALA A 231 -12.22 4.98 29.28
C ALA A 231 -10.87 4.29 28.99
N VAL A 232 -9.75 5.03 29.11
CA VAL A 232 -8.40 4.46 28.94
C VAL A 232 -8.15 3.34 29.95
N LYS A 233 -8.54 3.51 31.22
CA LYS A 233 -8.44 2.48 32.24
C LYS A 233 -9.16 1.18 31.83
N VAL A 234 -10.39 1.28 31.32
CA VAL A 234 -11.15 0.10 30.85
C VAL A 234 -10.43 -0.56 29.66
N LEU A 235 -9.90 0.20 28.71
CA LEU A 235 -9.15 -0.34 27.57
C LEU A 235 -7.89 -1.10 28.02
N GLU A 236 -7.16 -0.58 29.01
CA GLU A 236 -5.99 -1.24 29.58
C GLU A 236 -6.39 -2.53 30.34
N GLU A 237 -7.44 -2.49 31.16
CA GLU A 237 -7.99 -3.66 31.86
C GLU A 237 -8.43 -4.78 30.91
N LYS A 238 -8.94 -4.42 29.72
CA LYS A 238 -9.36 -5.37 28.67
C LYS A 238 -8.24 -5.81 27.75
N GLY A 239 -7.00 -5.35 27.98
CA GLY A 239 -5.83 -5.79 27.22
C GLY A 239 -5.76 -5.23 25.81
N PHE A 240 -6.24 -4.00 25.56
CA PHE A 240 -6.26 -3.39 24.23
C PHE A 240 -4.88 -3.43 23.56
N ARG A 241 -3.81 -3.04 24.30
CA ARG A 241 -2.45 -3.03 23.76
C ARG A 241 -1.93 -4.43 23.43
N SER A 242 -2.14 -5.41 24.32
CA SER A 242 -1.72 -6.80 24.05
C SER A 242 -2.46 -7.39 22.86
N SER A 243 -3.74 -7.14 22.73
CA SER A 243 -4.53 -7.59 21.57
C SER A 243 -3.99 -7.06 20.24
N VAL A 244 -3.61 -5.77 20.19
CA VAL A 244 -3.00 -5.17 18.99
C VAL A 244 -1.63 -5.79 18.71
N ILE A 245 -0.76 -5.94 19.73
CA ILE A 245 0.57 -6.52 19.59
C ILE A 245 0.48 -7.96 19.08
N GLU A 246 -0.37 -8.79 19.69
CA GLU A 246 -0.57 -10.17 19.29
C GLU A 246 -1.11 -10.34 17.88
N ALA A 247 -2.08 -9.50 17.49
CA ALA A 247 -2.63 -9.51 16.13
C ALA A 247 -1.55 -9.15 15.09
N MET A 248 -0.72 -8.15 15.37
CA MET A 248 0.38 -7.74 14.49
C MET A 248 1.48 -8.80 14.42
N SER A 249 1.80 -9.45 15.55
CA SER A 249 2.76 -10.57 15.57
C SER A 249 2.27 -11.73 14.71
N ALA A 250 1.00 -12.13 14.85
CA ALA A 250 0.39 -13.18 14.04
C ALA A 250 0.40 -12.83 12.54
N CYS A 251 0.15 -11.56 12.19
CA CYS A 251 0.22 -11.09 10.82
C CYS A 251 1.66 -11.21 10.25
N ALA A 252 2.67 -10.75 11.00
CA ALA A 252 4.08 -10.85 10.59
C ALA A 252 4.52 -12.30 10.46
N ASP A 253 4.10 -13.18 11.37
CA ASP A 253 4.38 -14.62 11.30
C ASP A 253 3.76 -15.25 10.04
N LYS A 254 2.53 -14.90 9.73
CA LYS A 254 1.89 -15.37 8.50
C LYS A 254 2.61 -14.89 7.25
N SER A 255 3.07 -13.64 7.24
CA SER A 255 3.83 -13.06 6.13
C SER A 255 5.15 -13.80 5.88
N ARG A 256 5.90 -14.10 6.95
CA ARG A 256 7.17 -14.86 6.87
C ARG A 256 7.00 -16.27 6.30
N ASN A 257 5.82 -16.85 6.41
CA ASN A 257 5.50 -18.21 5.97
C ASN A 257 4.73 -18.27 4.64
N MET A 258 4.67 -17.16 3.90
CA MET A 258 4.09 -17.09 2.54
C MET A 258 5.14 -17.31 1.46
#